data_3207e7e3ff56581250647ab6878e2235
#
_entry.id   3207e7e3ff56581250647ab6878e2235
#
_cell.length_a   1.000
_cell.length_b   1.000
_cell.length_c   1.000
_cell.angle_alpha   90.00
_cell.angle_beta   90.00
_cell.angle_gamma   90.00
#
_symmetry.space_group_name_H-M   'P 1'
#
loop_
_entity.id
_entity.type
_entity.pdbx_description
1 polymer ?
#
loop_
_entity_poly.entity_id
_entity_poly.type
_entity_poly.pdbx_seq_one_letter_code
_entity_poly.pdbx_strand_id
1 'polypeptide(L)'
;IFIGEDFAAGEVAFIMQLGALLEDLTVARARAGIEKLVHLTPRTARRIGKDTEEIIPAEQVQAGDILRVFPGETVPADGIIISGETSVNQAVMTGESLPVDKAPGDEVSSGTVNQFGSFDMKAVKVGEDSSIQRMIRLVQSADAGKAKIVGIADRWATWIVIIALSAAVLTWLFTGQIIRSVTILVVFCPCALVL
;
A
#
# COMPACT_ATOMS: atom_id res chain seq x y z
N ILE A 1 -24.31 -24.83 21.73
CA ILE A 1 -24.19 -25.25 23.14
C ILE A 1 -25.60 -25.48 23.76
N PHE A 2 -26.53 -24.55 23.70
CA PHE A 2 -27.86 -24.70 24.26
C PHE A 2 -28.81 -25.67 23.50
N ILE A 3 -28.44 -26.04 22.25
CA ILE A 3 -29.28 -26.84 21.35
C ILE A 3 -28.74 -28.27 21.18
N GLY A 4 -27.58 -28.60 21.80
CA GLY A 4 -26.92 -29.90 21.71
C GLY A 4 -26.14 -30.15 20.42
N GLU A 5 -25.93 -29.10 19.61
CA GLU A 5 -25.18 -29.11 18.35
C GLU A 5 -23.77 -28.52 18.55
N ASP A 6 -23.03 -29.05 19.53
CA ASP A 6 -21.71 -28.51 19.89
C ASP A 6 -20.69 -28.65 18.77
N PHE A 7 -20.81 -29.71 17.94
CA PHE A 7 -19.93 -29.94 16.79
C PHE A 7 -20.15 -28.88 15.72
N ALA A 8 -21.39 -28.59 15.34
CA ALA A 8 -21.71 -27.56 14.34
C ALA A 8 -21.29 -26.15 14.79
N ALA A 9 -21.44 -25.87 16.09
CA ALA A 9 -20.98 -24.59 16.66
C ALA A 9 -19.45 -24.45 16.58
N GLY A 10 -18.71 -25.52 16.84
CA GLY A 10 -17.25 -25.57 16.70
C GLY A 10 -16.78 -25.38 15.26
N GLU A 11 -17.45 -26.01 14.31
CA GLU A 11 -17.14 -25.89 12.88
C GLU A 11 -17.34 -24.46 12.37
N VAL A 12 -18.46 -23.83 12.70
CA VAL A 12 -18.74 -22.42 12.33
C VAL A 12 -17.71 -21.50 12.97
N ALA A 13 -17.38 -21.66 14.24
CA ALA A 13 -16.37 -20.84 14.90
C ALA A 13 -14.99 -21.00 14.26
N PHE A 14 -14.60 -22.21 13.86
CA PHE A 14 -13.35 -22.49 13.18
C PHE A 14 -13.28 -21.81 11.81
N ILE A 15 -14.36 -21.90 11.00
CA ILE A 15 -14.41 -21.27 9.68
C ILE A 15 -14.34 -19.75 9.81
N MET A 16 -15.04 -19.15 10.76
CA MET A 16 -14.99 -17.71 11.01
C MET A 16 -13.59 -17.25 11.43
N GLN A 17 -12.94 -18.01 12.31
CA GLN A 17 -11.57 -17.69 12.74
C GLN A 17 -10.56 -17.81 11.60
N LEU A 18 -10.73 -18.81 10.74
CA LEU A 18 -9.90 -18.99 9.56
C LEU A 18 -10.10 -17.84 8.56
N GLY A 19 -11.34 -17.40 8.35
CA GLY A 19 -11.67 -16.24 7.53
C GLY A 19 -11.01 -14.96 8.02
N ALA A 20 -11.14 -14.66 9.30
CA ALA A 20 -10.51 -13.51 9.94
C ALA A 20 -8.97 -13.53 9.81
N LEU A 21 -8.34 -14.70 10.02
CA LEU A 21 -6.89 -14.85 9.85
C LEU A 21 -6.43 -14.59 8.41
N LEU A 22 -7.18 -15.09 7.40
CA LEU A 22 -6.87 -14.86 5.99
C LEU A 22 -7.03 -13.38 5.62
N GLU A 23 -8.03 -12.71 6.15
CA GLU A 23 -8.24 -11.27 5.97
C GLU A 23 -7.06 -10.48 6.55
N ASP A 24 -6.67 -10.73 7.80
CA ASP A 24 -5.53 -10.08 8.46
C ASP A 24 -4.23 -10.28 7.68
N LEU A 25 -3.96 -11.50 7.19
CA LEU A 25 -2.78 -11.79 6.38
C LEU A 25 -2.79 -11.06 5.03
N THR A 26 -3.96 -10.92 4.41
CA THR A 26 -4.10 -10.22 3.12
C THR A 26 -3.87 -8.73 3.29
N VAL A 27 -4.47 -8.12 4.31
CA VAL A 27 -4.28 -6.70 4.66
C VAL A 27 -2.84 -6.40 5.05
N ALA A 28 -2.21 -7.27 5.85
CA ALA A 28 -0.82 -7.12 6.25
C ALA A 28 0.14 -7.16 5.04
N ARG A 29 -0.10 -8.06 4.07
CA ARG A 29 0.70 -8.12 2.84
C ARG A 29 0.54 -6.87 1.96
N ALA A 30 -0.67 -6.36 1.83
CA ALA A 30 -0.93 -5.13 1.09
C ALA A 30 -0.20 -3.93 1.72
N ARG A 31 -0.24 -3.78 3.05
CA ARG A 31 0.46 -2.71 3.78
C ARG A 31 1.98 -2.81 3.67
N ALA A 32 2.55 -4.00 3.74
CA ALA A 32 4.00 -4.21 3.61
C ALA A 32 4.56 -3.75 2.25
N GLY A 33 3.76 -3.81 1.18
CA GLY A 33 4.12 -3.27 -0.13
C GLY A 33 4.28 -1.75 -0.12
N ILE A 34 3.36 -1.03 0.51
CA ILE A 34 3.38 0.43 0.63
C ILE A 34 4.54 0.88 1.53
N GLU A 35 4.76 0.20 2.64
CA GLU A 35 5.83 0.52 3.58
C GLU A 35 7.22 0.42 2.92
N LYS A 36 7.45 -0.56 2.07
CA LYS A 36 8.68 -0.66 1.27
C LYS A 36 8.90 0.55 0.36
N LEU A 37 7.85 1.07 -0.28
CA LEU A 37 7.96 2.27 -1.12
C LEU A 37 8.29 3.53 -0.31
N VAL A 38 7.73 3.66 0.89
CA VAL A 38 8.05 4.77 1.80
C VAL A 38 9.51 4.74 2.24
N HIS A 39 10.07 3.54 2.49
CA HIS A 39 11.49 3.38 2.84
C HIS A 39 12.46 3.73 1.71
N LEU A 40 12.01 3.73 0.45
CA LEU A 40 12.81 4.13 -0.70
C LEU A 40 12.83 5.64 -0.92
N THR A 41 11.99 6.39 -0.21
CA THR A 41 12.05 7.86 -0.24
C THR A 41 13.30 8.32 0.50
N PRO A 42 14.23 9.00 -0.16
CA PRO A 42 15.44 9.50 0.49
C PRO A 42 15.08 10.53 1.55
N ARG A 43 15.72 10.46 2.70
CA ARG A 43 15.52 11.41 3.80
C ARG A 43 16.42 12.63 3.70
N THR A 44 17.56 12.49 3.05
CA THR A 44 18.56 13.53 2.90
C THR A 44 19.02 13.64 1.46
N ALA A 45 19.46 14.82 1.08
CA ALA A 45 20.10 15.11 -0.18
C ALA A 45 21.40 15.88 0.05
N ARG A 46 22.39 15.68 -0.80
CA ARG A 46 23.66 16.37 -0.74
C ARG A 46 23.68 17.47 -1.79
N ARG A 47 23.51 18.70 -1.33
CA ARG A 47 23.48 19.88 -2.19
C ARG A 47 24.89 20.44 -2.37
N ILE A 48 25.25 20.74 -3.61
CA ILE A 48 26.51 21.38 -3.97
C ILE A 48 26.27 22.87 -4.14
N GLY A 49 26.90 23.67 -3.28
CA GLY A 49 27.03 25.12 -3.43
C GLY A 49 28.30 25.49 -4.21
N LYS A 50 28.58 26.80 -4.34
CA LYS A 50 29.77 27.28 -5.09
C LYS A 50 31.10 26.81 -4.48
N ASP A 51 31.17 26.65 -3.16
CA ASP A 51 32.40 26.24 -2.44
C ASP A 51 32.08 25.31 -1.25
N THR A 52 30.82 24.84 -1.11
CA THR A 52 30.38 24.04 0.03
C THR A 52 29.49 22.90 -0.42
N GLU A 53 29.67 21.78 0.25
CA GLU A 53 28.82 20.61 0.12
C GLU A 53 28.01 20.48 1.44
N GLU A 54 26.71 20.46 1.34
CA GLU A 54 25.81 20.48 2.49
C GLU A 54 24.82 19.31 2.40
N ILE A 55 24.64 18.60 3.49
CA ILE A 55 23.59 17.58 3.62
C ILE A 55 22.33 18.26 4.14
N ILE A 56 21.28 18.27 3.34
CA ILE A 56 19.99 18.86 3.66
C ILE A 56 18.91 17.77 3.70
N PRO A 57 17.81 17.98 4.43
CA PRO A 57 16.61 17.15 4.31
C PRO A 57 16.13 17.14 2.84
N ALA A 58 15.71 15.98 2.33
CA ALA A 58 15.25 15.86 0.94
C ALA A 58 14.03 16.76 0.64
N GLU A 59 13.24 17.08 1.67
CA GLU A 59 12.09 17.99 1.58
C GLU A 59 12.48 19.45 1.31
N GLN A 60 13.74 19.83 1.58
CA GLN A 60 14.25 21.19 1.37
C GLN A 60 14.90 21.36 0.00
N VAL A 61 15.01 20.30 -0.79
CA VAL A 61 15.53 20.38 -2.15
C VAL A 61 14.60 21.21 -3.02
N GLN A 62 15.17 22.14 -3.78
CA GLN A 62 14.44 23.01 -4.70
C GLN A 62 14.79 22.70 -6.15
N ALA A 63 13.84 22.98 -7.04
CA ALA A 63 14.10 22.86 -8.47
C ALA A 63 15.25 23.81 -8.89
N GLY A 64 16.24 23.25 -9.58
CA GLY A 64 17.47 23.96 -9.96
C GLY A 64 18.66 23.69 -9.05
N ASP A 65 18.47 23.09 -7.86
CA ASP A 65 19.59 22.68 -7.00
C ASP A 65 20.49 21.66 -7.71
N ILE A 66 21.79 21.77 -7.46
CA ILE A 66 22.77 20.78 -7.89
C ILE A 66 22.98 19.79 -6.73
N LEU A 67 22.73 18.53 -7.02
CA LEU A 67 22.80 17.45 -6.03
C LEU A 67 23.86 16.44 -6.45
N ARG A 68 24.65 15.97 -5.50
CA ARG A 68 25.61 14.87 -5.69
C ARG A 68 25.05 13.58 -5.12
N VAL A 69 25.17 12.50 -5.88
CA VAL A 69 24.70 11.17 -5.49
C VAL A 69 25.86 10.19 -5.58
N PHE A 70 26.20 9.57 -4.45
CA PHE A 70 27.24 8.54 -4.35
C PHE A 70 26.69 7.13 -4.58
N PRO A 71 27.58 6.14 -4.85
CA PRO A 71 27.18 4.74 -4.92
C PRO A 71 26.47 4.27 -3.65
N GLY A 72 25.37 3.56 -3.81
CA GLY A 72 24.51 3.09 -2.72
C GLY A 72 23.48 4.11 -2.23
N GLU A 73 23.56 5.38 -2.65
CA GLU A 73 22.58 6.40 -2.28
C GLU A 73 21.35 6.35 -3.22
N THR A 74 20.21 6.73 -2.66
CA THR A 74 18.97 6.88 -3.41
C THR A 74 18.92 8.29 -4.02
N VAL A 75 18.51 8.39 -5.27
CA VAL A 75 18.33 9.66 -5.99
C VAL A 75 17.21 10.48 -5.32
N PRO A 76 17.53 11.71 -4.83
CA PRO A 76 16.60 12.45 -3.96
C PRO A 76 15.48 13.19 -4.70
N ALA A 77 15.66 13.49 -5.98
CA ALA A 77 14.71 14.24 -6.80
C ALA A 77 14.77 13.75 -8.25
N ASP A 78 13.78 14.06 -9.07
CA ASP A 78 13.90 13.86 -10.51
C ASP A 78 14.79 14.97 -11.09
N GLY A 79 15.68 14.60 -11.99
CA GLY A 79 16.61 15.58 -12.55
C GLY A 79 17.38 15.08 -13.75
N ILE A 80 18.35 15.88 -14.17
CA ILE A 80 19.23 15.61 -15.32
C ILE A 80 20.66 15.57 -14.81
N ILE A 81 21.42 14.54 -15.19
CA ILE A 81 22.83 14.41 -14.89
C ILE A 81 23.60 15.52 -15.61
N ILE A 82 24.43 16.26 -14.88
CA ILE A 82 25.28 17.34 -15.41
C ILE A 82 26.75 16.94 -15.49
N SER A 83 27.17 16.01 -14.61
CA SER A 83 28.57 15.50 -14.64
C SER A 83 28.63 14.11 -14.00
N GLY A 84 29.63 13.33 -14.37
CA GLY A 84 29.86 11.98 -13.92
C GLY A 84 29.13 10.93 -14.77
N GLU A 85 29.54 9.68 -14.62
CA GLU A 85 28.93 8.51 -15.23
C GLU A 85 28.49 7.56 -14.13
N THR A 86 27.35 6.93 -14.30
CA THR A 86 26.72 6.12 -13.25
C THR A 86 25.95 4.96 -13.84
N SER A 87 25.70 3.96 -13.02
CA SER A 87 24.77 2.87 -13.32
C SER A 87 23.68 2.86 -12.24
N VAL A 88 22.43 3.06 -12.64
CA VAL A 88 21.30 3.29 -11.75
C VAL A 88 20.33 2.12 -11.79
N ASN A 89 19.99 1.56 -10.63
CA ASN A 89 18.95 0.57 -10.50
C ASN A 89 17.58 1.25 -10.46
N GLN A 90 16.77 0.98 -11.48
CA GLN A 90 15.43 1.53 -11.66
C GLN A 90 14.32 0.52 -11.34
N ALA A 91 14.64 -0.61 -10.70
CA ALA A 91 13.69 -1.70 -10.43
C ALA A 91 12.41 -1.25 -9.72
N VAL A 92 12.50 -0.24 -8.87
CA VAL A 92 11.36 0.36 -8.16
C VAL A 92 10.35 0.98 -9.12
N MET A 93 10.84 1.52 -10.25
CA MET A 93 10.01 2.24 -11.23
C MET A 93 9.58 1.34 -12.38
N THR A 94 10.49 0.50 -12.87
CA THR A 94 10.28 -0.29 -14.09
C THR A 94 10.03 -1.78 -13.83
N GLY A 95 10.37 -2.26 -12.63
CA GLY A 95 10.36 -3.68 -12.28
C GLY A 95 11.59 -4.46 -12.79
N GLU A 96 12.47 -3.82 -13.58
CA GLU A 96 13.68 -4.45 -14.13
C GLU A 96 14.85 -4.26 -13.17
N SER A 97 15.47 -5.35 -12.72
CA SER A 97 16.55 -5.33 -11.73
C SER A 97 17.92 -5.03 -12.35
N LEU A 98 18.05 -5.02 -13.67
CA LEU A 98 19.32 -4.69 -14.33
C LEU A 98 19.58 -3.19 -14.24
N PRO A 99 20.75 -2.79 -13.71
CA PRO A 99 21.12 -1.39 -13.68
C PRO A 99 21.26 -0.81 -15.10
N VAL A 100 20.90 0.44 -15.27
CA VAL A 100 20.98 1.16 -16.54
C VAL A 100 22.09 2.20 -16.44
N ASP A 101 23.00 2.17 -17.40
CA ASP A 101 24.07 3.15 -17.48
C ASP A 101 23.51 4.52 -17.88
N LYS A 102 24.01 5.55 -17.21
CA LYS A 102 23.57 6.94 -17.36
C LYS A 102 24.78 7.86 -17.45
N ALA A 103 24.69 8.83 -18.34
CA ALA A 103 25.75 9.82 -18.66
C ALA A 103 25.18 11.25 -18.54
N PRO A 104 26.06 12.28 -18.61
CA PRO A 104 25.61 13.67 -18.64
C PRO A 104 24.57 13.93 -19.75
N GLY A 105 23.46 14.55 -19.39
CA GLY A 105 22.31 14.79 -20.25
C GLY A 105 21.17 13.79 -20.07
N ASP A 106 21.39 12.65 -19.41
CA ASP A 106 20.36 11.67 -19.15
C ASP A 106 19.49 12.06 -17.95
N GLU A 107 18.22 11.64 -18.00
CA GLU A 107 17.28 11.83 -16.92
C GLU A 107 17.45 10.72 -15.85
N VAL A 108 17.36 11.13 -14.58
CA VAL A 108 17.28 10.24 -13.41
C VAL A 108 16.04 10.53 -12.61
N SER A 109 15.44 9.48 -12.05
CA SER A 109 14.20 9.56 -11.29
C SER A 109 14.44 9.37 -9.79
N SER A 110 13.71 10.12 -9.00
CA SER A 110 13.73 9.98 -7.52
C SER A 110 13.32 8.57 -7.09
N GLY A 111 13.94 8.06 -6.03
CA GLY A 111 13.69 6.72 -5.51
C GLY A 111 14.47 5.60 -6.22
N THR A 112 15.19 5.90 -7.31
CA THR A 112 16.15 4.97 -7.92
C THR A 112 17.47 4.95 -7.15
N VAL A 113 18.22 3.84 -7.21
CA VAL A 113 19.45 3.67 -6.42
C VAL A 113 20.65 3.71 -7.33
N ASN A 114 21.59 4.60 -7.02
CA ASN A 114 22.90 4.64 -7.70
C ASN A 114 23.72 3.40 -7.29
N GLN A 115 24.14 2.61 -8.26
CA GLN A 115 24.91 1.38 -8.02
C GLN A 115 26.41 1.60 -8.14
N PHE A 116 26.84 2.30 -9.16
CA PHE A 116 28.25 2.52 -9.47
C PHE A 116 28.48 3.95 -9.94
N GLY A 117 29.68 4.45 -9.66
CA GLY A 117 30.07 5.82 -9.99
C GLY A 117 29.41 6.84 -9.07
N SER A 118 29.84 8.08 -9.22
CA SER A 118 29.21 9.23 -8.57
C SER A 118 28.86 10.26 -9.65
N PHE A 119 27.75 10.94 -9.46
CA PHE A 119 27.29 11.93 -10.43
C PHE A 119 26.71 13.15 -9.74
N ASP A 120 26.79 14.27 -10.44
CA ASP A 120 26.09 15.49 -10.09
C ASP A 120 24.89 15.66 -11.01
N MET A 121 23.74 16.00 -10.42
CA MET A 121 22.50 16.21 -11.15
C MET A 121 21.87 17.55 -10.81
N LYS A 122 21.16 18.12 -11.77
CA LYS A 122 20.30 19.28 -11.55
C LYS A 122 18.88 18.80 -11.28
N ALA A 123 18.34 19.15 -10.11
CA ALA A 123 16.95 18.81 -9.73
C ALA A 123 15.95 19.56 -10.63
N VAL A 124 14.96 18.84 -11.15
CA VAL A 124 13.91 19.38 -12.03
C VAL A 124 12.55 19.29 -11.37
N LYS A 125 12.18 18.10 -10.83
CA LYS A 125 10.94 17.89 -10.09
C LYS A 125 11.27 17.43 -8.67
N VAL A 126 10.72 18.14 -7.71
CA VAL A 126 11.06 17.99 -6.29
C VAL A 126 9.81 17.78 -5.45
N GLY A 127 9.98 17.25 -4.24
CA GLY A 127 8.90 17.08 -3.28
C GLY A 127 7.73 16.27 -3.85
N GLU A 128 6.55 16.82 -3.77
CA GLU A 128 5.28 16.22 -4.21
C GLU A 128 5.21 15.90 -5.72
N ASP A 129 5.95 16.64 -6.55
CA ASP A 129 5.99 16.46 -8.01
C ASP A 129 7.01 15.41 -8.47
N SER A 130 7.79 14.86 -7.56
CA SER A 130 8.76 13.81 -7.87
C SER A 130 8.08 12.50 -8.28
N SER A 131 8.79 11.71 -9.08
CA SER A 131 8.28 10.44 -9.61
C SER A 131 7.90 9.46 -8.51
N ILE A 132 8.70 9.36 -7.44
CA ILE A 132 8.39 8.48 -6.31
C ILE A 132 7.12 8.92 -5.56
N GLN A 133 6.93 10.21 -5.34
CA GLN A 133 5.74 10.73 -4.65
C GLN A 133 4.47 10.55 -5.48
N ARG A 134 4.56 10.73 -6.79
CA ARG A 134 3.45 10.43 -7.70
C ARG A 134 3.09 8.95 -7.68
N MET A 135 4.06 8.05 -7.64
CA MET A 135 3.82 6.61 -7.54
C MET A 135 3.13 6.26 -6.21
N ILE A 136 3.63 6.79 -5.08
CA ILE A 136 3.01 6.57 -3.76
C ILE A 136 1.56 7.05 -3.77
N ARG A 137 1.27 8.23 -4.31
CA ARG A 137 -0.11 8.75 -4.42
C ARG A 137 -1.01 7.88 -5.29
N LEU A 138 -0.51 7.34 -6.39
CA LEU A 138 -1.28 6.44 -7.25
C LEU A 138 -1.65 5.15 -6.50
N VAL A 139 -0.71 4.55 -5.77
CA VAL A 139 -0.96 3.35 -4.97
C VAL A 139 -1.97 3.65 -3.85
N GLN A 140 -1.80 4.76 -3.13
CA GLN A 140 -2.73 5.16 -2.07
C GLN A 140 -4.14 5.47 -2.60
N SER A 141 -4.26 6.07 -3.79
CA SER A 141 -5.56 6.35 -4.41
C SER A 141 -6.28 5.07 -4.85
N ALA A 142 -5.54 4.06 -5.30
CA ALA A 142 -6.08 2.74 -5.61
C ALA A 142 -6.66 2.06 -4.37
N ASP A 143 -5.97 2.14 -3.22
CA ASP A 143 -6.46 1.61 -1.94
C ASP A 143 -7.66 2.38 -1.40
N ALA A 144 -7.70 3.70 -1.55
CA ALA A 144 -8.85 4.52 -1.16
C ALA A 144 -10.11 4.16 -1.97
N GLY A 145 -9.96 3.76 -3.23
CA GLY A 145 -11.05 3.25 -4.06
C GLY A 145 -11.65 1.95 -3.50
N LYS A 146 -10.82 1.01 -3.05
CA LYS A 146 -11.25 -0.22 -2.38
C LYS A 146 -12.00 0.06 -1.07
N ALA A 147 -11.50 0.94 -0.23
CA ALA A 147 -12.13 1.32 1.03
C ALA A 147 -13.55 1.87 0.84
N LYS A 148 -13.80 2.60 -0.25
CA LYS A 148 -15.12 3.13 -0.57
C LYS A 148 -16.10 2.03 -0.98
N ILE A 149 -15.65 1.02 -1.73
CA ILE A 149 -16.46 -0.14 -2.13
C ILE A 149 -16.78 -1.01 -0.92
N VAL A 150 -15.82 -1.27 -0.04
CA VAL A 150 -16.01 -2.01 1.22
C VAL A 150 -17.03 -1.30 2.10
N GLY A 151 -16.97 0.02 2.25
CA GLY A 151 -17.96 0.77 3.05
C GLY A 151 -19.39 0.72 2.50
N ILE A 152 -19.58 0.53 1.20
CA ILE A 152 -20.90 0.28 0.60
C ILE A 152 -21.34 -1.14 0.90
N ALA A 153 -20.47 -2.13 0.74
CA ALA A 153 -20.74 -3.53 1.06
C ALA A 153 -21.12 -3.72 2.54
N ASP A 154 -20.41 -3.08 3.47
CA ASP A 154 -20.71 -3.11 4.92
C ASP A 154 -22.09 -2.54 5.24
N ARG A 155 -22.48 -1.47 4.57
CA ARG A 155 -23.82 -0.90 4.75
C ARG A 155 -24.92 -1.84 4.28
N TRP A 156 -24.73 -2.53 3.17
CA TRP A 156 -25.66 -3.54 2.69
C TRP A 156 -25.64 -4.79 3.57
N ALA A 157 -24.48 -5.24 4.04
CA ALA A 157 -24.37 -6.35 4.99
C ALA A 157 -25.14 -6.06 6.28
N THR A 158 -25.08 -4.84 6.82
CA THR A 158 -25.85 -4.43 8.00
C THR A 158 -27.37 -4.58 7.77
N TRP A 159 -27.88 -4.15 6.60
CA TRP A 159 -29.29 -4.32 6.26
C TRP A 159 -29.70 -5.79 6.14
N ILE A 160 -28.84 -6.64 5.54
CA ILE A 160 -29.09 -8.09 5.44
C ILE A 160 -29.17 -8.72 6.83
N VAL A 161 -28.28 -8.35 7.75
CA VAL A 161 -28.31 -8.84 9.15
C VAL A 161 -29.60 -8.42 9.87
N ILE A 162 -30.04 -7.18 9.71
CA ILE A 162 -31.30 -6.71 10.32
C ILE A 162 -32.50 -7.50 9.79
N ILE A 163 -32.53 -7.73 8.46
CA ILE A 163 -33.59 -8.53 7.82
C ILE A 163 -33.56 -9.98 8.32
N ALA A 164 -32.37 -10.60 8.40
CA ALA A 164 -32.19 -11.96 8.89
C ALA A 164 -32.62 -12.11 10.36
N LEU A 165 -32.26 -11.15 11.21
CA LEU A 165 -32.66 -11.12 12.61
C LEU A 165 -34.19 -11.00 12.75
N SER A 166 -34.82 -10.10 11.98
CA SER A 166 -36.27 -9.94 12.00
C SER A 166 -37.00 -11.22 11.50
N ALA A 167 -36.50 -11.85 10.45
CA ALA A 167 -37.03 -13.10 9.92
C ALA A 167 -36.88 -14.26 10.93
N ALA A 168 -35.73 -14.34 11.62
CA ALA A 168 -35.53 -15.36 12.66
C ALA A 168 -36.48 -15.21 13.85
N VAL A 169 -36.70 -13.96 14.30
CA VAL A 169 -37.67 -13.67 15.38
C VAL A 169 -39.11 -14.03 14.97
N LEU A 170 -39.53 -13.63 13.78
CA LEU A 170 -40.85 -13.97 13.23
C LEU A 170 -41.03 -15.49 13.12
N THR A 171 -40.05 -16.20 12.59
CA THR A 171 -40.08 -17.65 12.47
C THR A 171 -40.22 -18.32 13.85
N TRP A 172 -39.53 -17.81 14.86
CA TRP A 172 -39.64 -18.30 16.23
C TRP A 172 -41.08 -18.10 16.78
N LEU A 173 -41.63 -16.90 16.58
CA LEU A 173 -43.00 -16.57 17.06
C LEU A 173 -44.08 -17.44 16.39
N PHE A 174 -43.93 -17.72 15.07
CA PHE A 174 -44.93 -18.52 14.34
C PHE A 174 -44.78 -20.03 14.52
N THR A 175 -43.52 -20.53 14.63
CA THR A 175 -43.28 -21.98 14.67
C THR A 175 -42.99 -22.53 16.07
N GLY A 176 -42.60 -21.69 17.02
CA GLY A 176 -42.12 -22.07 18.34
C GLY A 176 -40.81 -22.90 18.35
N GLN A 177 -40.19 -23.11 17.18
CA GLN A 177 -39.00 -23.95 17.02
C GLN A 177 -37.75 -23.09 16.88
N ILE A 178 -36.93 -23.04 17.93
CA ILE A 178 -35.67 -22.26 17.97
C ILE A 178 -34.68 -22.70 16.87
N ILE A 179 -34.63 -24.01 16.58
CA ILE A 179 -33.72 -24.58 15.57
C ILE A 179 -33.90 -23.93 14.19
N ARG A 180 -35.14 -23.70 13.76
CA ARG A 180 -35.43 -23.06 12.47
C ARG A 180 -35.00 -21.62 12.42
N SER A 181 -35.08 -20.90 13.51
CA SER A 181 -34.59 -19.51 13.60
C SER A 181 -33.08 -19.42 13.53
N VAL A 182 -32.38 -20.35 14.18
CA VAL A 182 -30.91 -20.45 14.11
C VAL A 182 -30.47 -20.81 12.70
N THR A 183 -31.16 -21.71 12.01
CA THR A 183 -30.84 -22.06 10.61
C THR A 183 -30.94 -20.85 9.69
N ILE A 184 -31.93 -19.97 9.86
CA ILE A 184 -32.04 -18.72 9.10
C ILE A 184 -30.84 -17.82 9.33
N LEU A 185 -30.41 -17.64 10.57
CA LEU A 185 -29.24 -16.80 10.90
C LEU A 185 -27.95 -17.34 10.29
N VAL A 186 -27.76 -18.64 10.29
CA VAL A 186 -26.56 -19.28 9.70
C VAL A 186 -26.56 -19.14 8.18
N VAL A 187 -27.70 -19.34 7.51
CA VAL A 187 -27.80 -19.26 6.04
C VAL A 187 -27.64 -17.83 5.55
N PHE A 188 -28.12 -16.83 6.28
CA PHE A 188 -28.01 -15.42 5.93
C PHE A 188 -26.74 -14.75 6.49
N CYS A 189 -25.74 -15.52 6.92
CA CYS A 189 -24.45 -14.96 7.31
C CYS A 189 -23.77 -14.26 6.10
N PRO A 190 -23.48 -12.95 6.17
CA PRO A 190 -22.86 -12.22 5.05
C PRO A 190 -21.36 -12.50 4.91
N CYS A 191 -20.84 -13.56 5.51
CA CYS A 191 -19.40 -13.89 5.52
C CYS A 191 -18.79 -13.99 4.11
N ALA A 192 -19.59 -14.37 3.09
CA ALA A 192 -19.13 -14.44 1.70
C ALA A 192 -19.09 -13.06 0.98
N LEU A 193 -19.63 -12.01 1.58
CA LEU A 193 -19.69 -10.66 0.99
C LEU A 193 -18.53 -9.78 1.45
N VAL A 194 -17.78 -10.21 2.47
CA VAL A 194 -16.65 -9.49 3.06
C VAL A 194 -15.31 -9.95 2.46
N LEU A 195 -15.28 -11.09 1.80
CA LEU A 195 -14.13 -11.60 1.03
C LEU A 195 -14.14 -11.06 -0.42
#